data_8dcb739ebd4c6f122a32029e4af5890e
#
_entry.id   8dcb739ebd4c6f122a32029e4af5890e
#
_cell.length_a   1.000
_cell.length_b   1.000
_cell.length_c   1.000
_cell.angle_alpha   90.00
_cell.angle_beta   90.00
_cell.angle_gamma   90.00
#
_symmetry.space_group_name_H-M   'P 1'
#
loop_
_entity.id
_entity.type
_entity.pdbx_description
1 polymer ?
#
loop_
_entity_poly.entity_id
_entity_poly.type
_entity_poly.pdbx_seq_one_letter_code
_entity_poly.pdbx_strand_id
1 'polypeptide(L)'
;VKVFKNFGTAMLRYQDLELEFVGARKESYRSDSRKPIVEDGTLEDDQNRRDFTINTLAIRLNKEYFGELIDPFDGLEDLENKIIRTPLEPNITYSDDPLRMMRAIRFATQLNFNIEESSLQAIKNNASRLEIISQERITEELNKIILSSKPSIGFKLLFNTELLHQFFPKM
;
A
#
# COMPACT_ATOMS: atom_id res chain seq x y z
N VAL A 1 -20.92 -18.53 1.27
CA VAL A 1 -20.65 -17.07 1.30
C VAL A 1 -20.48 -16.63 2.74
N LYS A 2 -19.39 -15.94 3.05
CA LYS A 2 -19.21 -15.27 4.34
C LYS A 2 -19.38 -13.77 4.12
N VAL A 3 -20.19 -13.10 4.95
CA VAL A 3 -20.45 -11.65 4.82
C VAL A 3 -19.90 -10.94 6.05
N PHE A 4 -19.05 -9.96 5.83
CA PHE A 4 -18.43 -9.12 6.85
C PHE A 4 -19.07 -7.72 6.78
N LYS A 5 -20.28 -7.60 7.34
CA LYS A 5 -21.11 -6.39 7.21
C LYS A 5 -20.40 -5.10 7.63
N ASN A 6 -19.60 -5.14 8.72
CA ASN A 6 -18.87 -3.98 9.23
C ASN A 6 -17.75 -3.50 8.31
N PHE A 7 -17.36 -4.31 7.32
CA PHE A 7 -16.29 -4.00 6.37
C PHE A 7 -16.78 -3.85 4.92
N GLY A 8 -18.10 -3.98 4.69
CA GLY A 8 -18.65 -3.94 3.34
C GLY A 8 -18.07 -5.04 2.42
N THR A 9 -17.71 -6.20 2.99
CA THR A 9 -17.01 -7.27 2.25
C THR A 9 -17.80 -8.56 2.32
N ALA A 10 -17.84 -9.30 1.21
CA ALA A 10 -18.34 -10.67 1.15
C ALA A 10 -17.30 -11.58 0.49
N MET A 11 -17.16 -12.80 0.99
CA MET A 11 -16.23 -13.79 0.51
C MET A 11 -16.99 -15.04 0.04
N LEU A 12 -16.64 -15.54 -1.13
CA LEU A 12 -17.13 -16.78 -1.69
C LEU A 12 -15.95 -17.69 -2.06
N ARG A 13 -15.95 -18.91 -1.56
CA ARG A 13 -15.04 -19.95 -2.04
C ARG A 13 -15.74 -20.75 -3.13
N TYR A 14 -15.14 -20.79 -4.32
CA TYR A 14 -15.63 -21.54 -5.46
C TYR A 14 -14.48 -22.39 -6.03
N GLN A 15 -14.57 -23.71 -5.87
CA GLN A 15 -13.46 -24.65 -6.14
C GLN A 15 -12.20 -24.23 -5.39
N ASP A 16 -11.10 -24.02 -6.09
CA ASP A 16 -9.81 -23.60 -5.53
C ASP A 16 -9.65 -22.07 -5.50
N LEU A 17 -10.69 -21.32 -5.93
CA LEU A 17 -10.69 -19.86 -5.93
C LEU A 17 -11.37 -19.32 -4.68
N GLU A 18 -10.77 -18.27 -4.12
CA GLU A 18 -11.39 -17.44 -3.11
C GLU A 18 -11.71 -16.09 -3.73
N LEU A 19 -13.00 -15.77 -3.81
CA LEU A 19 -13.50 -14.54 -4.42
C LEU A 19 -13.94 -13.59 -3.30
N GLU A 20 -13.36 -12.40 -3.28
CA GLU A 20 -13.76 -11.32 -2.38
C GLU A 20 -14.53 -10.26 -3.15
N PHE A 21 -15.68 -9.87 -2.61
CA PHE A 21 -16.49 -8.75 -3.08
C PHE A 21 -16.35 -7.63 -2.08
N VAL A 22 -15.70 -6.56 -2.47
CA VAL A 22 -15.41 -5.42 -1.60
C VAL A 22 -16.08 -4.18 -2.16
N GLY A 23 -16.85 -3.47 -1.33
CA GLY A 23 -17.40 -2.17 -1.72
C GLY A 23 -16.29 -1.15 -1.94
N ALA A 24 -16.41 -0.33 -2.97
CA ALA A 24 -15.53 0.81 -3.16
C ALA A 24 -15.68 1.78 -1.98
N ARG A 25 -14.56 2.33 -1.49
CA ARG A 25 -14.53 3.15 -0.26
C ARG A 25 -13.81 4.45 -0.50
N LYS A 26 -14.34 5.50 0.12
CA LYS A 26 -13.65 6.76 0.34
C LYS A 26 -13.10 6.78 1.75
N GLU A 27 -11.86 7.20 1.91
CA GLU A 27 -11.20 7.31 3.20
C GLU A 27 -10.75 8.74 3.45
N SER A 28 -10.98 9.23 4.68
CA SER A 28 -10.43 10.51 5.14
C SER A 28 -9.66 10.29 6.44
N TYR A 29 -8.54 10.98 6.60
CA TYR A 29 -7.62 10.78 7.71
C TYR A 29 -7.55 12.00 8.62
N ARG A 30 -7.27 11.78 9.90
CA ARG A 30 -6.95 12.82 10.87
C ARG A 30 -5.46 12.77 11.16
N SER A 31 -4.87 13.93 11.45
CA SER A 31 -3.43 14.04 11.71
C SER A 31 -2.92 13.22 12.91
N ASP A 32 -3.80 12.95 13.87
CA ASP A 32 -3.51 12.23 15.13
C ASP A 32 -3.84 10.74 15.09
N SER A 33 -4.39 10.25 13.99
CA SER A 33 -4.82 8.86 13.88
C SER A 33 -4.69 8.34 12.46
N ARG A 34 -4.10 7.16 12.32
CA ARG A 34 -4.10 6.41 11.06
C ARG A 34 -5.42 5.70 10.75
N LYS A 35 -6.40 5.70 11.68
CA LYS A 35 -7.70 5.08 11.43
C LYS A 35 -8.52 6.02 10.55
N PRO A 36 -8.81 5.63 9.29
CA PRO A 36 -9.62 6.47 8.43
C PRO A 36 -11.07 6.51 8.90
N ILE A 37 -11.74 7.60 8.58
CA ILE A 37 -13.19 7.63 8.48
C ILE A 37 -13.51 7.03 7.12
N VAL A 38 -14.32 5.98 7.09
CA VAL A 38 -14.63 5.22 5.88
C VAL A 38 -16.08 5.48 5.50
N GLU A 39 -16.29 5.85 4.24
CA GLU A 39 -17.60 6.08 3.63
C GLU A 39 -17.70 5.28 2.32
N ASP A 40 -18.91 5.05 1.84
CA ASP A 40 -19.12 4.49 0.51
C ASP A 40 -18.53 5.45 -0.54
N GLY A 41 -17.77 4.90 -1.47
CA GLY A 41 -17.04 5.66 -2.49
C GLY A 41 -17.25 5.14 -3.89
N THR A 42 -16.74 5.89 -4.84
CA THR A 42 -16.62 5.47 -6.24
C THR A 42 -15.38 4.61 -6.46
N LEU A 43 -15.23 4.01 -7.65
CA LEU A 43 -14.00 3.32 -8.04
C LEU A 43 -12.80 4.28 -7.98
N GLU A 44 -12.97 5.52 -8.42
CA GLU A 44 -11.93 6.55 -8.37
C GLU A 44 -11.50 6.86 -6.93
N ASP A 45 -12.45 7.00 -5.99
CA ASP A 45 -12.14 7.18 -4.57
C ASP A 45 -11.34 6.00 -4.03
N ASP A 46 -11.72 4.76 -4.40
CA ASP A 46 -11.00 3.55 -3.97
C ASP A 46 -9.60 3.46 -4.56
N GLN A 47 -9.39 3.87 -5.80
CA GLN A 47 -8.08 3.91 -6.44
C GLN A 47 -7.19 5.00 -5.83
N ASN A 48 -7.73 6.20 -5.58
CA ASN A 48 -7.01 7.33 -4.98
C ASN A 48 -6.45 7.01 -3.58
N ARG A 49 -7.18 6.24 -2.78
CA ARG A 49 -6.75 5.88 -1.42
C ARG A 49 -5.70 4.76 -1.35
N ARG A 50 -5.39 4.11 -2.49
CA ARG A 50 -4.42 3.01 -2.55
C ARG A 50 -3.00 3.49 -2.25
N ASP A 51 -2.15 2.56 -1.82
CA ASP A 51 -0.76 2.86 -1.47
C ASP A 51 0.14 3.11 -2.70
N PHE A 52 0.00 2.28 -3.76
CA PHE A 52 0.87 2.36 -4.93
C PHE A 52 0.08 2.23 -6.23
N THR A 53 0.58 2.87 -7.29
CA THR A 53 -0.01 2.86 -8.64
C THR A 53 -0.24 1.45 -9.17
N ILE A 54 0.72 0.54 -8.97
CA ILE A 54 0.62 -0.87 -9.38
C ILE A 54 -0.52 -1.63 -8.67
N ASN A 55 -1.05 -1.09 -7.57
CA ASN A 55 -2.17 -1.65 -6.82
C ASN A 55 -3.50 -0.98 -7.17
N THR A 56 -3.51 0.03 -8.06
CA THR A 56 -4.73 0.72 -8.51
C THR A 56 -5.35 0.10 -9.76
N LEU A 57 -4.63 -0.78 -10.44
CA LEU A 57 -5.11 -1.44 -11.66
C LEU A 57 -6.41 -2.20 -11.39
N ALA A 58 -7.37 -2.04 -12.27
CA ALA A 58 -8.64 -2.74 -12.22
C ALA A 58 -9.05 -3.24 -13.60
N ILE A 59 -9.85 -4.30 -13.65
CA ILE A 59 -10.42 -4.83 -14.89
C ILE A 59 -11.94 -4.82 -14.76
N ARG A 60 -12.63 -4.28 -15.76
CA ARG A 60 -14.08 -4.27 -15.83
C ARG A 60 -14.63 -5.66 -16.07
N LEU A 61 -15.58 -6.08 -15.26
CA LEU A 61 -16.29 -7.35 -15.41
C LEU A 61 -17.73 -7.18 -15.93
N ASN A 62 -18.14 -5.94 -16.20
CA ASN A 62 -19.45 -5.62 -16.75
C ASN A 62 -19.53 -6.09 -18.22
N LYS A 63 -20.69 -6.61 -18.62
CA LYS A 63 -20.88 -7.20 -19.94
C LYS A 63 -20.44 -6.31 -21.12
N GLU A 64 -20.72 -5.01 -21.02
CA GLU A 64 -20.43 -4.04 -22.09
C GLU A 64 -18.94 -3.71 -22.24
N TYR A 65 -18.17 -3.79 -21.13
CA TYR A 65 -16.76 -3.38 -21.04
C TYR A 65 -15.88 -4.51 -20.52
N PHE A 66 -16.32 -5.76 -20.67
CA PHE A 66 -15.64 -6.91 -20.10
C PHE A 66 -14.19 -7.01 -20.60
N GLY A 67 -13.26 -7.05 -19.65
CA GLY A 67 -11.83 -7.17 -19.92
C GLY A 67 -11.11 -5.81 -20.13
N GLU A 68 -11.84 -4.68 -20.12
CA GLU A 68 -11.22 -3.38 -20.21
C GLU A 68 -10.37 -3.07 -18.96
N LEU A 69 -9.10 -2.70 -19.18
CA LEU A 69 -8.19 -2.25 -18.12
C LEU A 69 -8.51 -0.80 -17.74
N ILE A 70 -8.58 -0.55 -16.45
CA ILE A 70 -8.68 0.79 -15.85
C ILE A 70 -7.38 1.09 -15.13
N ASP A 71 -6.65 2.07 -15.63
CA ASP A 71 -5.35 2.48 -15.12
C ASP A 71 -5.23 4.01 -15.12
N PRO A 72 -5.77 4.69 -14.10
CA PRO A 72 -5.78 6.15 -14.06
C PRO A 72 -4.44 6.77 -13.63
N PHE A 73 -3.45 5.97 -13.22
CA PHE A 73 -2.18 6.43 -12.65
C PHE A 73 -0.96 5.85 -13.34
N ASP A 74 -1.11 5.32 -14.56
CA ASP A 74 -0.03 4.69 -15.31
C ASP A 74 0.65 3.53 -14.53
N GLY A 75 -0.15 2.80 -13.75
CA GLY A 75 0.34 1.70 -12.91
C GLY A 75 0.91 0.54 -13.71
N LEU A 76 0.44 0.32 -14.95
CA LEU A 76 1.01 -0.67 -15.86
C LEU A 76 2.41 -0.28 -16.30
N GLU A 77 2.64 1.00 -16.61
CA GLU A 77 3.97 1.52 -16.94
C GLU A 77 4.92 1.40 -15.76
N ASP A 78 4.48 1.75 -14.55
CA ASP A 78 5.28 1.57 -13.34
C ASP A 78 5.60 0.10 -13.06
N LEU A 79 4.67 -0.81 -13.35
CA LEU A 79 4.90 -2.26 -13.24
C LEU A 79 5.98 -2.74 -14.22
N GLU A 80 5.93 -2.32 -15.47
CA GLU A 80 6.89 -2.65 -16.51
C GLU A 80 8.29 -2.07 -16.20
N ASN A 81 8.33 -0.81 -15.72
CA ASN A 81 9.56 -0.10 -15.34
C ASN A 81 10.09 -0.51 -13.96
N LYS A 82 9.34 -1.37 -13.23
CA LYS A 82 9.69 -1.84 -11.87
C LYS A 82 9.81 -0.69 -10.87
N ILE A 83 8.82 0.17 -10.84
CA ILE A 83 8.75 1.34 -9.97
C ILE A 83 7.65 1.17 -8.92
N ILE A 84 7.94 1.55 -7.68
CA ILE A 84 6.98 1.75 -6.59
C ILE A 84 6.74 3.25 -6.48
N ARG A 85 5.54 3.68 -6.84
CA ARG A 85 5.09 5.07 -6.83
C ARG A 85 3.72 5.16 -6.17
N THR A 86 3.45 6.25 -5.47
CA THR A 86 2.12 6.51 -4.89
C THR A 86 1.18 7.11 -5.95
N PRO A 87 -0.14 6.80 -5.93
CA PRO A 87 -1.11 7.39 -6.87
C PRO A 87 -1.22 8.90 -6.74
N LEU A 88 -1.16 9.40 -5.51
CA LEU A 88 -1.24 10.81 -5.16
C LEU A 88 0.09 11.29 -4.57
N GLU A 89 0.08 12.53 -4.08
CA GLU A 89 1.24 13.18 -3.50
C GLU A 89 1.84 12.33 -2.36
N PRO A 90 3.14 11.94 -2.43
CA PRO A 90 3.72 10.95 -1.51
C PRO A 90 3.72 11.40 -0.05
N ASN A 91 4.00 12.69 0.25
CA ASN A 91 4.01 13.14 1.63
C ASN A 91 2.62 13.03 2.29
N ILE A 92 1.55 13.31 1.55
CA ILE A 92 0.18 13.12 2.04
C ILE A 92 -0.10 11.63 2.24
N THR A 93 0.20 10.81 1.24
CA THR A 93 -0.03 9.37 1.27
C THR A 93 0.66 8.69 2.46
N TYR A 94 1.90 9.06 2.77
CA TYR A 94 2.64 8.49 3.91
C TYR A 94 2.28 9.14 5.25
N SER A 95 1.85 10.40 5.24
CA SER A 95 1.32 11.05 6.44
C SER A 95 -0.02 10.45 6.88
N ASP A 96 -0.90 10.12 5.94
CA ASP A 96 -2.22 9.54 6.20
C ASP A 96 -2.14 8.13 6.82
N ASP A 97 -1.35 7.25 6.23
CA ASP A 97 -1.04 5.93 6.83
C ASP A 97 0.47 5.66 6.78
N PRO A 98 1.20 5.95 7.86
CA PRO A 98 2.65 5.76 7.91
C PRO A 98 3.12 4.31 7.70
N LEU A 99 2.25 3.31 7.88
CA LEU A 99 2.60 1.93 7.57
C LEU A 99 2.92 1.74 6.08
N ARG A 100 2.37 2.60 5.20
CA ARG A 100 2.67 2.56 3.76
C ARG A 100 4.16 2.76 3.46
N MET A 101 4.90 3.45 4.32
CA MET A 101 6.37 3.57 4.21
C MET A 101 7.05 2.20 4.33
N MET A 102 6.69 1.41 5.34
CA MET A 102 7.19 0.03 5.50
C MET A 102 6.75 -0.87 4.33
N ARG A 103 5.52 -0.69 3.84
CA ARG A 103 4.99 -1.42 2.69
C ARG A 103 5.76 -1.08 1.40
N ALA A 104 6.12 0.20 1.17
CA ALA A 104 6.94 0.61 0.02
C ALA A 104 8.27 -0.15 0.00
N ILE A 105 8.96 -0.18 1.13
CA ILE A 105 10.23 -0.90 1.24
C ILE A 105 10.04 -2.40 1.08
N ARG A 106 8.98 -2.97 1.65
CA ARG A 106 8.67 -4.38 1.48
C ARG A 106 8.42 -4.73 0.01
N PHE A 107 7.57 -3.99 -0.69
CA PHE A 107 7.29 -4.26 -2.10
C PHE A 107 8.53 -4.08 -2.97
N ALA A 108 9.31 -3.01 -2.76
CA ALA A 108 10.57 -2.82 -3.46
C ALA A 108 11.52 -4.01 -3.27
N THR A 109 11.58 -4.57 -2.05
CA THR A 109 12.42 -5.71 -1.73
C THR A 109 11.91 -7.02 -2.34
N GLN A 110 10.61 -7.30 -2.20
CA GLN A 110 10.01 -8.55 -2.68
C GLN A 110 9.94 -8.64 -4.19
N LEU A 111 9.62 -7.54 -4.87
CA LEU A 111 9.48 -7.47 -6.31
C LEU A 111 10.80 -7.11 -7.03
N ASN A 112 11.82 -6.72 -6.28
CA ASN A 112 13.07 -6.15 -6.81
C ASN A 112 12.79 -4.92 -7.69
N PHE A 113 11.96 -4.01 -7.19
CA PHE A 113 11.57 -2.74 -7.80
C PHE A 113 12.30 -1.58 -7.14
N ASN A 114 12.43 -0.48 -7.86
CA ASN A 114 12.93 0.78 -7.31
C ASN A 114 11.78 1.59 -6.73
N ILE A 115 12.02 2.30 -5.63
CA ILE A 115 11.08 3.31 -5.14
C ILE A 115 11.40 4.61 -5.89
N GLU A 116 10.35 5.27 -6.37
CA GLU A 116 10.46 6.56 -7.06
C GLU A 116 11.07 7.61 -6.12
N GLU A 117 11.90 8.52 -6.66
CA GLU A 117 12.72 9.43 -5.85
C GLU A 117 11.91 10.35 -4.93
N SER A 118 10.79 10.91 -5.42
CA SER A 118 9.92 11.76 -4.60
C SER A 118 9.28 10.96 -3.46
N SER A 119 8.94 9.70 -3.71
CA SER A 119 8.47 8.75 -2.70
C SER A 119 9.55 8.44 -1.66
N LEU A 120 10.80 8.22 -2.05
CA LEU A 120 11.92 8.01 -1.12
C LEU A 120 12.11 9.21 -0.20
N GLN A 121 12.11 10.41 -0.77
CA GLN A 121 12.24 11.64 0.01
C GLN A 121 11.05 11.83 0.96
N ALA A 122 9.84 11.54 0.51
CA ALA A 122 8.64 11.62 1.34
C ALA A 122 8.66 10.61 2.49
N ILE A 123 9.16 9.39 2.28
CA ILE A 123 9.36 8.40 3.35
C ILE A 123 10.30 8.98 4.41
N LYS A 124 11.42 9.55 3.99
CA LYS A 124 12.39 10.14 4.92
C LYS A 124 11.79 11.29 5.72
N ASN A 125 11.05 12.19 5.07
CA ASN A 125 10.38 13.33 5.71
C ASN A 125 9.33 12.89 6.74
N ASN A 126 8.68 11.76 6.53
CA ASN A 126 7.62 11.24 7.39
C ASN A 126 8.07 10.10 8.33
N ALA A 127 9.36 9.75 8.36
CA ALA A 127 9.87 8.59 9.10
C ALA A 127 9.45 8.58 10.58
N SER A 128 9.49 9.73 11.25
CA SER A 128 9.09 9.87 12.66
C SER A 128 7.62 9.52 12.92
N ARG A 129 6.75 9.68 11.92
CA ARG A 129 5.33 9.31 12.06
C ARG A 129 5.09 7.80 12.21
N LEU A 130 6.14 6.97 12.00
CA LEU A 130 6.04 5.54 12.24
C LEU A 130 5.74 5.22 13.72
N GLU A 131 6.01 6.13 14.64
CA GLU A 131 5.72 5.99 16.08
C GLU A 131 4.23 5.77 16.40
N ILE A 132 3.30 6.26 15.55
CA ILE A 132 1.86 6.04 15.74
C ILE A 132 1.39 4.64 15.31
N ILE A 133 2.27 3.86 14.69
CA ILE A 133 1.98 2.50 14.24
C ILE A 133 2.31 1.50 15.35
N SER A 134 1.41 0.53 15.58
CA SER A 134 1.67 -0.52 16.55
C SER A 134 2.89 -1.38 16.15
N GLN A 135 3.70 -1.76 17.15
CA GLN A 135 4.87 -2.61 16.94
C GLN A 135 4.55 -3.93 16.23
N GLU A 136 3.37 -4.49 16.48
CA GLU A 136 2.89 -5.70 15.82
C GLU A 136 2.86 -5.52 14.28
N ARG A 137 2.28 -4.42 13.80
CA ARG A 137 2.19 -4.15 12.35
C ARG A 137 3.54 -3.84 11.71
N ILE A 138 4.40 -3.12 12.43
CA ILE A 138 5.78 -2.90 11.97
C ILE A 138 6.49 -4.25 11.84
N THR A 139 6.36 -5.13 12.85
CA THR A 139 6.96 -6.47 12.87
C THR A 139 6.44 -7.34 11.73
N GLU A 140 5.15 -7.29 11.44
CA GLU A 140 4.57 -8.03 10.30
C GLU A 140 5.21 -7.63 8.96
N GLU A 141 5.36 -6.34 8.69
CA GLU A 141 6.00 -5.86 7.46
C GLU A 141 7.51 -6.17 7.45
N LEU A 142 8.20 -5.99 8.59
CA LEU A 142 9.60 -6.32 8.74
C LEU A 142 9.87 -7.81 8.50
N ASN A 143 9.04 -8.70 9.04
CA ASN A 143 9.15 -10.14 8.80
C ASN A 143 9.03 -10.49 7.31
N LYS A 144 8.12 -9.82 6.58
CA LYS A 144 7.99 -10.02 5.12
C LYS A 144 9.22 -9.52 4.35
N ILE A 145 9.91 -8.49 4.85
CA ILE A 145 11.19 -8.01 4.30
C ILE A 145 12.28 -9.07 4.57
N ILE A 146 12.40 -9.55 5.80
CA ILE A 146 13.40 -10.55 6.21
C ILE A 146 13.24 -11.85 5.42
N LEU A 147 12.01 -12.31 5.20
CA LEU A 147 11.68 -13.53 4.48
C LEU A 147 11.72 -13.39 2.95
N SER A 148 12.05 -12.21 2.42
CA SER A 148 12.21 -12.01 0.98
C SER A 148 13.50 -12.67 0.46
N SER A 149 13.60 -12.82 -0.87
CA SER A 149 14.78 -13.43 -1.52
C SER A 149 16.07 -12.62 -1.32
N LYS A 150 15.97 -11.30 -1.13
CA LYS A 150 17.12 -10.38 -0.96
C LYS A 150 16.85 -9.37 0.15
N PRO A 151 16.80 -9.77 1.41
CA PRO A 151 16.45 -8.88 2.53
C PRO A 151 17.42 -7.71 2.70
N SER A 152 18.67 -7.85 2.24
CA SER A 152 19.67 -6.78 2.28
C SER A 152 19.26 -5.51 1.54
N ILE A 153 18.44 -5.63 0.49
CA ILE A 153 17.88 -4.47 -0.24
C ILE A 153 16.96 -3.70 0.70
N GLY A 154 16.03 -4.40 1.36
CA GLY A 154 15.10 -3.79 2.31
C GLY A 154 15.81 -3.13 3.49
N PHE A 155 16.82 -3.77 4.08
CA PHE A 155 17.58 -3.17 5.18
C PHE A 155 18.35 -1.91 4.75
N LYS A 156 18.92 -1.89 3.54
CA LYS A 156 19.57 -0.67 3.00
C LYS A 156 18.55 0.46 2.83
N LEU A 157 17.36 0.16 2.30
CA LEU A 157 16.29 1.14 2.15
C LEU A 157 15.80 1.65 3.51
N LEU A 158 15.56 0.76 4.49
CA LEU A 158 15.16 1.14 5.85
C LEU A 158 16.20 2.06 6.52
N PHE A 159 17.49 1.77 6.32
CA PHE A 159 18.57 2.60 6.84
C PHE A 159 18.62 3.97 6.16
N ASN A 160 18.62 4.01 4.83
CA ASN A 160 18.75 5.24 4.04
C ASN A 160 17.54 6.19 4.22
N THR A 161 16.36 5.64 4.53
CA THR A 161 15.12 6.40 4.78
C THR A 161 14.92 6.75 6.25
N GLU A 162 15.85 6.39 7.13
CA GLU A 162 15.80 6.62 8.58
C GLU A 162 14.66 5.87 9.30
N LEU A 163 13.93 5.00 8.59
CA LEU A 163 12.88 4.17 9.19
C LEU A 163 13.44 3.15 10.18
N LEU A 164 14.66 2.62 9.93
CA LEU A 164 15.27 1.64 10.80
C LEU A 164 15.45 2.17 12.23
N HIS A 165 15.84 3.44 12.36
CA HIS A 165 16.06 4.08 13.66
C HIS A 165 14.78 4.28 14.46
N GLN A 166 13.60 4.26 13.83
CA GLN A 166 12.32 4.44 14.53
C GLN A 166 11.96 3.24 15.40
N PHE A 167 12.42 2.05 15.06
CA PHE A 167 12.12 0.82 15.81
C PHE A 167 13.37 0.06 16.29
N PHE A 168 14.57 0.42 15.79
CA PHE A 168 15.87 -0.06 16.27
C PHE A 168 16.81 1.12 16.58
N PRO A 169 16.54 1.93 17.60
CA PRO A 169 17.27 3.17 17.87
C PRO A 169 18.74 3.00 18.26
N LYS A 170 19.18 1.77 18.56
CA LYS A 170 20.57 1.44 18.94
C LYS A 170 21.37 0.79 17.80
N MET A 171 20.83 0.75 16.59
CA MET A 171 21.54 0.23 15.41
C MET A 171 22.28 1.31 14.66
#